data_a0a71a34a255ca15de4de5aa7a6ae261
#
_entry.id   a0a71a34a255ca15de4de5aa7a6ae261
#
_cell.length_a   1.000
_cell.length_b   1.000
_cell.length_c   1.000
_cell.angle_alpha   90.00
_cell.angle_beta   90.00
_cell.angle_gamma   90.00
#
_symmetry.space_group_name_H-M   'P 1'
#
loop_
_entity.id
_entity.type
_entity.pdbx_description
1 polymer ?
#
loop_
_entity_poly.entity_id
_entity_poly.type
_entity_poly.pdbx_seq_one_letter_code
_entity_poly.pdbx_strand_id
1 'polypeptide(L)'
;IRDRKEVEEFEKQGRIIELRAYNTVHGVWKYLTVDDKQTDVEHRDYLMIGTVESYRKLKEYYGEAYLVPIYIEVDDGVRLQRALERERSQAEPKYAEMCRRFLADEADFSPEKLQEAGITKTFVNNDLEHTEQEIISYVKSCMTESTMR
;
A
#
# COMPACT_ATOMS: atom_id res chain seq x y z
N ILE A 1 -10.19 -7.33 12.74
CA ILE A 1 -9.19 -8.15 13.47
C ILE A 1 -9.69 -9.59 13.32
N ARG A 2 -8.92 -10.47 12.65
CA ARG A 2 -9.27 -11.89 12.50
C ARG A 2 -8.69 -12.68 13.67
N ASP A 3 -9.38 -13.76 14.06
CA ASP A 3 -8.89 -14.67 15.09
C ASP A 3 -7.66 -15.46 14.57
N ARG A 4 -6.79 -15.87 15.50
CA ARG A 4 -5.59 -16.66 15.20
C ARG A 4 -5.93 -17.98 14.47
N LYS A 5 -7.04 -18.61 14.84
CA LYS A 5 -7.51 -19.86 14.21
C LYS A 5 -7.92 -19.66 12.75
N GLU A 6 -8.58 -18.54 12.43
CA GLU A 6 -8.92 -18.20 11.04
C GLU A 6 -7.66 -17.98 10.18
N VAL A 7 -6.64 -17.32 10.75
CA VAL A 7 -5.36 -17.11 10.06
C VAL A 7 -4.67 -18.44 9.76
N GLU A 8 -4.61 -19.35 10.75
CA GLU A 8 -4.03 -20.69 10.58
C GLU A 8 -4.80 -21.52 9.54
N GLU A 9 -6.11 -21.33 9.42
CA GLU A 9 -6.93 -22.01 8.42
C GLU A 9 -6.66 -21.48 7.01
N PHE A 10 -6.57 -20.16 6.81
CA PHE A 10 -6.18 -19.56 5.53
C PHE A 10 -4.78 -19.98 5.11
N GLU A 11 -3.85 -20.10 6.06
CA GLU A 11 -2.48 -20.55 5.80
C GLU A 11 -2.47 -22.01 5.31
N LYS A 12 -3.18 -22.91 5.99
CA LYS A 12 -3.33 -24.33 5.58
C LYS A 12 -3.97 -24.50 4.20
N GLN A 13 -4.89 -23.60 3.85
CA GLN A 13 -5.56 -23.60 2.55
C GLN A 13 -4.76 -22.91 1.43
N GLY A 14 -3.60 -22.33 1.75
CA GLY A 14 -2.80 -21.58 0.77
C GLY A 14 -3.45 -20.27 0.27
N ARG A 15 -4.36 -19.70 1.08
CA ARG A 15 -5.17 -18.53 0.73
C ARG A 15 -4.61 -17.21 1.25
N ILE A 16 -3.44 -17.23 1.88
CA ILE A 16 -2.75 -16.01 2.30
C ILE A 16 -1.93 -15.50 1.10
N ILE A 17 -2.31 -14.34 0.59
CA ILE A 17 -1.61 -13.67 -0.50
C ILE A 17 -0.37 -12.96 0.03
N GLU A 18 -0.51 -12.31 1.19
CA GLU A 18 0.54 -11.55 1.86
C GLU A 18 0.41 -11.67 3.37
N LEU A 19 1.53 -11.80 4.05
CA LEU A 19 1.61 -11.74 5.51
C LEU A 19 2.82 -10.91 5.92
N ARG A 20 2.58 -9.86 6.71
CA ARG A 20 3.62 -9.04 7.34
C ARG A 20 3.47 -9.08 8.86
N ALA A 21 4.57 -9.18 9.57
CA ALA A 21 4.59 -9.17 11.02
C ALA A 21 5.47 -8.03 11.52
N TYR A 22 4.96 -7.25 12.45
CA TYR A 22 5.67 -6.13 13.06
C TYR A 22 5.77 -6.33 14.57
N ASN A 23 6.97 -6.20 15.10
CA ASN A 23 7.19 -6.14 16.54
C ASN A 23 6.80 -4.76 17.05
N THR A 24 5.78 -4.69 17.87
CA THR A 24 5.31 -3.46 18.49
C THR A 24 5.47 -3.52 20.01
N VAL A 25 5.33 -2.41 20.69
CA VAL A 25 5.30 -2.35 22.16
C VAL A 25 4.15 -3.16 22.78
N HIS A 26 3.16 -3.53 21.98
CA HIS A 26 2.00 -4.34 22.38
C HIS A 26 2.09 -5.80 21.89
N GLY A 27 3.27 -6.25 21.43
CA GLY A 27 3.49 -7.58 20.88
C GLY A 27 3.57 -7.61 19.36
N VAL A 28 3.52 -8.82 18.80
CA VAL A 28 3.62 -9.01 17.33
C VAL A 28 2.27 -8.78 16.69
N TRP A 29 2.21 -7.77 15.82
CA TRP A 29 1.04 -7.50 14.99
C TRP A 29 1.24 -8.07 13.60
N LYS A 30 0.26 -8.84 13.14
CA LYS A 30 0.25 -9.42 11.81
C LYS A 30 -0.76 -8.71 10.93
N TYR A 31 -0.32 -8.27 9.77
CA TYR A 31 -1.16 -7.76 8.69
C TYR A 31 -1.15 -8.80 7.58
N LEU A 32 -2.31 -9.17 7.09
CA LEU A 32 -2.40 -10.18 6.05
C LEU A 32 -3.48 -9.80 5.03
N THR A 33 -3.21 -10.14 3.79
CA THR A 33 -4.18 -10.12 2.70
C THR A 33 -4.51 -11.57 2.37
N VAL A 34 -5.80 -11.90 2.36
CA VAL A 34 -6.27 -13.26 2.09
C VAL A 34 -7.20 -13.27 0.89
N ASP A 35 -7.16 -14.35 0.13
CA ASP A 35 -8.20 -14.65 -0.82
C ASP A 35 -9.41 -15.24 -0.09
N ASP A 36 -10.33 -14.38 0.30
CA ASP A 36 -11.61 -14.76 0.90
C ASP A 36 -12.75 -14.82 -0.12
N LYS A 37 -12.41 -14.76 -1.41
CA LYS A 37 -13.34 -14.75 -2.56
C LYS A 37 -14.25 -13.53 -2.62
N GLN A 38 -13.94 -12.47 -1.89
CA GLN A 38 -14.66 -11.20 -1.99
C GLN A 38 -14.07 -10.31 -3.09
N THR A 39 -12.83 -10.58 -3.51
CA THR A 39 -12.14 -9.82 -4.55
C THR A 39 -12.27 -10.56 -5.88
N ASP A 40 -13.02 -9.95 -6.80
CA ASP A 40 -13.26 -10.45 -8.16
C ASP A 40 -12.66 -9.45 -9.15
N VAL A 41 -11.36 -9.60 -9.41
CA VAL A 41 -10.59 -8.71 -10.29
C VAL A 41 -10.94 -8.84 -11.77
N GLU A 42 -11.68 -9.89 -12.15
CA GLU A 42 -12.11 -10.10 -13.54
C GLU A 42 -13.34 -9.27 -13.89
N HIS A 43 -14.18 -8.95 -12.88
CA HIS A 43 -15.47 -8.28 -13.14
C HIS A 43 -15.63 -6.96 -12.36
N ARG A 44 -14.67 -6.58 -11.52
CA ARG A 44 -14.76 -5.38 -10.67
C ARG A 44 -13.42 -4.71 -10.50
N ASP A 45 -13.45 -3.39 -10.42
CA ASP A 45 -12.30 -2.57 -10.06
C ASP A 45 -12.23 -2.34 -8.55
N TYR A 46 -11.02 -2.33 -8.01
CA TYR A 46 -10.75 -2.10 -6.59
C TYR A 46 -9.66 -1.06 -6.41
N LEU A 47 -9.81 -0.20 -5.43
CA LEU A 47 -8.76 0.67 -4.94
C LEU A 47 -8.19 0.08 -3.65
N MET A 48 -6.88 -0.15 -3.62
CA MET A 48 -6.20 -0.74 -2.49
C MET A 48 -5.00 0.11 -2.06
N ILE A 49 -4.83 0.29 -0.75
CA ILE A 49 -3.64 0.93 -0.19
C ILE A 49 -2.69 -0.16 0.30
N GLY A 50 -1.42 -0.08 -0.07
CA GLY A 50 -0.42 -1.06 0.33
C GLY A 50 0.99 -0.50 0.32
N THR A 51 1.95 -1.34 0.68
CA THR A 51 3.38 -1.09 0.53
C THR A 51 3.88 -1.69 -0.79
N VAL A 52 5.13 -1.39 -1.15
CA VAL A 52 5.78 -2.00 -2.32
C VAL A 52 5.77 -3.53 -2.23
N GLU A 53 6.01 -4.09 -1.04
CA GLU A 53 5.97 -5.54 -0.83
C GLU A 53 4.55 -6.12 -1.03
N SER A 54 3.51 -5.43 -0.53
CA SER A 54 2.12 -5.83 -0.79
C SER A 54 1.80 -5.84 -2.28
N TYR A 55 2.23 -4.81 -3.00
CA TYR A 55 2.04 -4.74 -4.45
C TYR A 55 2.71 -5.91 -5.18
N ARG A 56 3.97 -6.25 -4.81
CA ARG A 56 4.68 -7.39 -5.40
C ARG A 56 3.92 -8.71 -5.19
N LYS A 57 3.45 -8.95 -3.96
CA LYS A 57 2.69 -10.17 -3.64
C LYS A 57 1.34 -10.25 -4.35
N LEU A 58 0.64 -9.14 -4.46
CA LEU A 58 -0.60 -9.07 -5.23
C LEU A 58 -0.35 -9.29 -6.73
N LYS A 59 0.73 -8.72 -7.26
CA LYS A 59 1.16 -8.92 -8.66
C LYS A 59 1.51 -10.38 -8.95
N GLU A 60 2.21 -11.05 -8.03
CA GLU A 60 2.50 -12.49 -8.12
C GLU A 60 1.21 -13.33 -8.11
N TYR A 61 0.21 -12.93 -7.32
CA TYR A 61 -1.01 -13.69 -7.13
C TYR A 61 -2.05 -13.48 -8.25
N TYR A 62 -2.38 -12.24 -8.57
CA TYR A 62 -3.40 -11.91 -9.57
C TYR A 62 -2.86 -11.76 -10.98
N GLY A 63 -1.56 -11.54 -11.13
CA GLY A 63 -0.92 -11.21 -12.42
C GLY A 63 -0.82 -9.70 -12.66
N GLU A 64 0.17 -9.32 -13.45
CA GLU A 64 0.50 -7.92 -13.74
C GLU A 64 -0.63 -7.18 -14.48
N ALA A 65 -1.39 -7.88 -15.31
CA ALA A 65 -2.46 -7.29 -16.10
C ALA A 65 -3.63 -6.73 -15.27
N TYR A 66 -3.77 -7.18 -14.02
CA TYR A 66 -4.85 -6.78 -13.12
C TYR A 66 -4.45 -5.66 -12.14
N LEU A 67 -3.18 -5.23 -12.13
CA LEU A 67 -2.72 -4.26 -11.15
C LEU A 67 -2.09 -3.04 -11.81
N VAL A 68 -2.58 -1.87 -11.42
CA VAL A 68 -2.01 -0.57 -11.81
C VAL A 68 -1.44 0.09 -10.56
N PRO A 69 -0.10 0.17 -10.43
CA PRO A 69 0.50 0.84 -9.29
C PRO A 69 0.37 2.36 -9.41
N ILE A 70 -0.05 3.00 -8.33
CA ILE A 70 -0.10 4.46 -8.18
C ILE A 70 0.83 4.81 -7.04
N TYR A 71 2.03 5.30 -7.36
CA TYR A 71 2.97 5.76 -6.35
C TYR A 71 2.85 7.27 -6.18
N ILE A 72 2.59 7.69 -4.95
CA ILE A 72 2.46 9.12 -4.59
C ILE A 72 3.70 9.52 -3.81
N GLU A 73 4.46 10.43 -4.40
CA GLU A 73 5.68 10.99 -3.81
C GLU A 73 5.39 12.34 -3.15
N VAL A 74 6.00 12.56 -2.01
CA VAL A 74 5.99 13.84 -1.29
C VAL A 74 7.40 14.10 -0.82
N ASP A 75 7.86 15.35 -0.97
CA ASP A 75 9.15 15.80 -0.39
C ASP A 75 9.25 15.42 1.10
N ASP A 76 10.42 14.91 1.51
CA ASP A 76 10.61 14.36 2.85
C ASP A 76 10.41 15.39 3.96
N GLY A 77 10.82 16.63 3.73
CA GLY A 77 10.58 17.71 4.68
C GLY A 77 9.10 18.00 4.86
N VAL A 78 8.35 18.04 3.76
CA VAL A 78 6.88 18.21 3.76
C VAL A 78 6.19 17.02 4.42
N ARG A 79 6.62 15.80 4.11
CA ARG A 79 6.09 14.58 4.71
C ARG A 79 6.31 14.53 6.21
N LEU A 80 7.53 14.86 6.67
CA LEU A 80 7.88 14.91 8.08
C LEU A 80 7.10 16.01 8.82
N GLN A 81 6.96 17.19 8.22
CA GLN A 81 6.16 18.29 8.79
C GLN A 81 4.70 17.86 8.95
N ARG A 82 4.08 17.30 7.91
CA ARG A 82 2.69 16.80 7.96
C ARG A 82 2.52 15.72 9.05
N ALA A 83 3.50 14.82 9.19
CA ALA A 83 3.48 13.79 10.22
C ALA A 83 3.56 14.42 11.64
N LEU A 84 4.43 15.40 11.84
CA LEU A 84 4.60 16.10 13.12
C LEU A 84 3.35 16.88 13.50
N GLU A 85 2.73 17.59 12.57
CA GLU A 85 1.50 18.34 12.80
C GLU A 85 0.34 17.41 13.20
N ARG A 86 0.19 16.28 12.49
CA ARG A 86 -0.79 15.25 12.83
C ARG A 86 -0.53 14.65 14.21
N GLU A 87 0.72 14.37 14.56
CA GLU A 87 1.07 13.78 15.84
C GLU A 87 0.82 14.77 17.01
N ARG A 88 1.11 16.06 16.81
CA ARG A 88 0.79 17.11 17.78
C ARG A 88 -0.71 17.27 18.07
N SER A 89 -1.56 16.95 17.10
CA SER A 89 -3.01 17.03 17.25
C SER A 89 -3.62 15.83 18.01
N GLN A 90 -2.84 14.80 18.31
CA GLN A 90 -3.30 13.64 19.08
C GLN A 90 -3.42 13.98 20.58
N ALA A 91 -4.34 13.31 21.26
CA ALA A 91 -4.49 13.45 22.71
C ALA A 91 -3.23 12.98 23.47
N GLU A 92 -2.55 11.97 22.93
CA GLU A 92 -1.30 11.42 23.46
C GLU A 92 -0.26 11.30 22.33
N PRO A 93 0.52 12.36 22.05
CA PRO A 93 1.53 12.32 20.99
C PRO A 93 2.62 11.28 21.25
N LYS A 94 2.98 10.50 20.21
CA LYS A 94 3.99 9.42 20.25
C LYS A 94 5.11 9.69 19.24
N TYR A 95 5.87 10.73 19.46
CA TYR A 95 6.89 11.22 18.53
C TYR A 95 7.93 10.15 18.15
N ALA A 96 8.37 9.31 19.10
CA ALA A 96 9.31 8.24 18.81
C ALA A 96 8.75 7.23 17.82
N GLU A 97 7.47 6.88 17.96
CA GLU A 97 6.78 5.98 17.02
C GLU A 97 6.56 6.64 15.65
N MET A 98 6.25 7.93 15.62
CA MET A 98 6.18 8.71 14.38
C MET A 98 7.52 8.67 13.61
N CYS A 99 8.64 8.93 14.31
CA CYS A 99 9.97 8.88 13.70
C CYS A 99 10.31 7.46 13.21
N ARG A 100 9.99 6.44 14.01
CA ARG A 100 10.22 5.04 13.61
C ARG A 100 9.46 4.69 12.33
N ARG A 101 8.19 5.11 12.21
CA ARG A 101 7.39 4.90 10.99
C ARG A 101 7.97 5.64 9.82
N PHE A 102 8.38 6.89 9.99
CA PHE A 102 8.99 7.67 8.92
C PHE A 102 10.21 6.96 8.33
N LEU A 103 11.12 6.46 9.18
CA LEU A 103 12.31 5.73 8.73
C LEU A 103 11.97 4.36 8.10
N ALA A 104 10.93 3.69 8.60
CA ALA A 104 10.47 2.44 7.99
C ALA A 104 9.91 2.68 6.60
N ASP A 105 9.10 3.74 6.42
CA ASP A 105 8.57 4.11 5.11
C ASP A 105 9.69 4.47 4.12
N GLU A 106 10.74 5.19 4.57
CA GLU A 106 11.92 5.46 3.75
C GLU A 106 12.56 4.17 3.20
N ALA A 107 12.73 3.18 4.09
CA ALA A 107 13.31 1.90 3.70
C ALA A 107 12.36 1.06 2.83
N ASP A 108 11.04 1.16 3.03
CA ASP A 108 10.03 0.39 2.30
C ASP A 108 9.74 0.93 0.90
N PHE A 109 9.93 2.23 0.69
CA PHE A 109 9.71 2.92 -0.58
C PHE A 109 11.00 3.44 -1.21
N SER A 110 12.14 2.79 -0.94
CA SER A 110 13.42 3.19 -1.54
C SER A 110 13.37 3.09 -3.07
N PRO A 111 14.16 3.92 -3.79
CA PRO A 111 14.20 3.90 -5.25
C PRO A 111 14.50 2.51 -5.83
N GLU A 112 15.37 1.74 -5.16
CA GLU A 112 15.72 0.38 -5.56
C GLU A 112 14.51 -0.55 -5.50
N LYS A 113 13.74 -0.52 -4.40
CA LYS A 113 12.55 -1.35 -4.24
C LYS A 113 11.44 -0.97 -5.22
N LEU A 114 11.24 0.32 -5.48
CA LEU A 114 10.30 0.80 -6.48
C LEU A 114 10.67 0.27 -7.88
N GLN A 115 11.94 0.37 -8.24
CA GLN A 115 12.46 -0.13 -9.51
C GLN A 115 12.31 -1.65 -9.63
N GLU A 116 12.69 -2.42 -8.60
CA GLU A 116 12.53 -3.88 -8.56
C GLU A 116 11.08 -4.32 -8.68
N ALA A 117 10.15 -3.56 -8.12
CA ALA A 117 8.72 -3.82 -8.24
C ALA A 117 8.13 -3.44 -9.62
N GLY A 118 8.90 -2.70 -10.44
CA GLY A 118 8.44 -2.17 -11.73
C GLY A 118 7.51 -0.96 -11.60
N ILE A 119 7.59 -0.24 -10.49
CA ILE A 119 6.81 0.98 -10.26
C ILE A 119 7.57 2.15 -10.86
N THR A 120 7.14 2.60 -12.03
CA THR A 120 7.81 3.65 -12.80
C THR A 120 7.02 4.96 -12.85
N LYS A 121 5.71 4.89 -12.63
CA LYS A 121 4.84 6.08 -12.64
C LYS A 121 4.74 6.68 -11.24
N THR A 122 5.16 7.93 -11.11
CA THR A 122 5.12 8.70 -9.87
C THR A 122 4.18 9.90 -10.01
N PHE A 123 3.44 10.19 -8.96
CA PHE A 123 2.60 11.37 -8.82
C PHE A 123 3.11 12.21 -7.65
N VAL A 124 3.56 13.44 -7.92
CA VAL A 124 4.13 14.32 -6.88
C VAL A 124 3.00 15.11 -6.21
N ASN A 125 2.76 14.83 -4.93
CA ASN A 125 1.69 15.50 -4.17
C ASN A 125 2.16 16.79 -3.49
N ASN A 126 2.32 17.83 -4.29
CA ASN A 126 2.51 19.20 -3.82
C ASN A 126 1.16 19.91 -3.60
N ASP A 127 0.17 19.59 -4.42
CA ASP A 127 -1.21 20.06 -4.32
C ASP A 127 -2.17 18.87 -4.44
N LEU A 128 -3.03 18.69 -3.47
CA LEU A 128 -3.88 17.50 -3.38
C LEU A 128 -4.87 17.43 -4.53
N GLU A 129 -5.56 18.52 -4.83
CA GLU A 129 -6.61 18.55 -5.86
C GLU A 129 -6.03 18.29 -7.26
N HIS A 130 -4.91 18.92 -7.56
CA HIS A 130 -4.20 18.68 -8.82
C HIS A 130 -3.74 17.22 -8.94
N THR A 131 -3.12 16.68 -7.91
CA THR A 131 -2.64 15.29 -7.90
C THR A 131 -3.77 14.29 -8.05
N GLU A 132 -4.90 14.52 -7.39
CA GLU A 132 -6.09 13.67 -7.55
C GLU A 132 -6.59 13.65 -9.01
N GLN A 133 -6.64 14.80 -9.67
CA GLN A 133 -7.06 14.89 -11.08
C GLN A 133 -6.10 14.18 -12.02
N GLU A 134 -4.79 14.29 -11.79
CA GLU A 134 -3.77 13.56 -12.56
C GLU A 134 -3.95 12.04 -12.41
N ILE A 135 -4.13 11.56 -11.17
CA ILE A 135 -4.34 10.14 -10.88
C ILE A 135 -5.63 9.63 -11.55
N ILE A 136 -6.74 10.36 -11.40
CA ILE A 136 -8.02 10.01 -12.05
C ILE A 136 -7.87 9.91 -13.57
N SER A 137 -7.18 10.86 -14.18
CA SER A 137 -6.94 10.86 -15.62
C SER A 137 -6.09 9.66 -16.06
N TYR A 138 -5.06 9.35 -15.30
CA TYR A 138 -4.20 8.18 -15.54
C TYR A 138 -4.97 6.87 -15.41
N VAL A 139 -5.75 6.69 -14.34
CA VAL A 139 -6.57 5.47 -14.14
C VAL A 139 -7.55 5.29 -15.30
N LYS A 140 -8.24 6.35 -15.73
CA LYS A 140 -9.15 6.30 -16.87
C LYS A 140 -8.45 5.87 -18.16
N SER A 141 -7.22 6.32 -18.41
CA SER A 141 -6.44 5.90 -19.59
C SER A 141 -6.10 4.41 -19.53
N CYS A 142 -5.68 3.90 -18.38
CA CYS A 142 -5.39 2.47 -18.19
C CYS A 142 -6.63 1.59 -18.41
N MET A 143 -7.79 2.00 -17.93
CA MET A 143 -9.04 1.26 -18.13
C MET A 143 -9.45 1.23 -19.60
N THR A 144 -9.25 2.31 -20.35
CA THR A 144 -9.56 2.38 -21.79
C THR A 144 -8.66 1.45 -22.60
N GLU A 145 -7.39 1.39 -22.29
CA GLU A 145 -6.43 0.49 -22.96
C GLU A 145 -6.73 -1.00 -22.67
N SER A 146 -7.20 -1.31 -21.47
CA SER A 146 -7.61 -2.68 -21.10
C SER A 146 -8.84 -3.16 -21.86
N THR A 147 -9.77 -2.26 -22.20
CA THR A 147 -11.02 -2.59 -22.93
C THR A 147 -10.76 -2.81 -24.44
N MET A 148 -9.62 -2.36 -24.96
CA MET A 148 -9.25 -2.51 -26.37
C MET A 148 -8.41 -3.77 -26.67
N ARG A 149 -8.10 -4.57 -25.67
CA ARG A 149 -7.38 -5.86 -25.82
C ARG A 149 -8.33 -7.04 -25.69
#